data_8d45f8f1a3bb224c429806b6a86827c7
#
_entry.id   8d45f8f1a3bb224c429806b6a86827c7
#
_cell.length_a   1.000
_cell.length_b   1.000
_cell.length_c   1.000
_cell.angle_alpha   90.00
_cell.angle_beta   90.00
_cell.angle_gamma   90.00
#
_symmetry.space_group_name_H-M   'P 1'
#
loop_
_entity.id
_entity.type
_entity.pdbx_description
1 polymer ?
#
loop_
_entity_poly.entity_id
_entity_poly.type
_entity_poly.pdbx_seq_one_letter_code
_entity_poly.pdbx_strand_id
1 'polypeptide(L)'
;MVKVKDLFVKRKIAPSFDEASLPEVILLVAAYNEEDVVEEKMKNSLALDYPADKLHFMWVTDGSTDQTNTMLERYGCVKILYQSERQGKTSALNRAMDYVKTPIVVFTDANTMINRESIREIVACFEDAKVGCVAGEKRIAMKEKDNAAGGGEGLYWKY
;
A
#
# COMPACT_ATOMS: atom_id res chain seq x y z
N MET A 1 15.83 15.64 -23.85
CA MET A 1 16.46 14.87 -22.75
C MET A 1 16.22 15.65 -21.45
N VAL A 2 15.17 15.31 -20.71
CA VAL A 2 14.81 16.00 -19.47
C VAL A 2 15.61 15.35 -18.34
N LYS A 3 16.51 16.11 -17.70
CA LYS A 3 17.22 15.67 -16.49
C LYS A 3 16.22 15.67 -15.33
N VAL A 4 15.81 14.49 -14.88
CA VAL A 4 15.17 14.32 -13.58
C VAL A 4 16.25 14.62 -12.54
N LYS A 5 16.20 15.79 -11.95
CA LYS A 5 17.02 16.12 -10.77
C LYS A 5 16.33 15.50 -9.56
N ASP A 6 17.12 14.79 -8.76
CA ASP A 6 16.73 14.20 -7.49
C ASP A 6 16.03 15.23 -6.60
N LEU A 7 14.71 15.10 -6.49
CA LEU A 7 13.93 15.85 -5.51
C LEU A 7 13.75 14.97 -4.25
N PHE A 8 14.87 14.50 -3.69
CA PHE A 8 14.87 13.97 -2.33
C PHE A 8 14.80 15.13 -1.34
N VAL A 9 13.63 15.66 -1.13
CA VAL A 9 13.37 16.52 0.02
C VAL A 9 13.29 15.60 1.24
N LYS A 10 14.41 15.50 1.98
CA LYS A 10 14.39 15.02 3.38
C LYS A 10 13.61 16.04 4.21
N ARG A 11 12.32 16.06 4.11
CA ARG A 11 11.46 16.80 5.03
C ARG A 11 11.27 15.97 6.30
N LYS A 12 12.13 16.19 7.29
CA LYS A 12 11.78 15.92 8.69
C LYS A 12 10.80 17.01 9.12
N ILE A 13 9.56 16.82 8.82
CA ILE A 13 8.48 17.59 9.45
C ILE A 13 7.43 16.53 9.77
N ALA A 14 7.22 16.28 11.05
CA ALA A 14 5.95 15.79 11.50
C ALA A 14 4.99 17.00 11.36
N PRO A 15 4.16 17.08 10.32
CA PRO A 15 3.18 18.16 10.24
C PRO A 15 2.18 17.91 11.37
N SER A 16 1.95 18.92 12.21
CA SER A 16 0.79 18.93 13.11
C SER A 16 -0.44 19.17 12.24
N PHE A 17 -1.00 18.10 11.66
CA PHE A 17 -2.28 18.19 10.98
C PHE A 17 -3.39 18.37 12.02
N ASP A 18 -4.29 19.30 11.77
CA ASP A 18 -5.62 19.22 12.36
C ASP A 18 -6.29 17.96 11.78
N GLU A 19 -6.57 16.97 12.63
CA GLU A 19 -7.16 15.69 12.21
C GLU A 19 -8.48 15.88 11.44
N ALA A 20 -9.22 16.97 11.73
CA ALA A 20 -10.44 17.30 11.02
C ALA A 20 -10.19 17.63 9.54
N SER A 21 -9.03 18.20 9.21
CA SER A 21 -8.67 18.62 7.83
C SER A 21 -8.07 17.50 6.98
N LEU A 22 -7.71 16.36 7.57
CA LEU A 22 -7.13 15.24 6.82
C LEU A 22 -8.11 14.68 5.77
N PRO A 23 -7.65 14.39 4.53
CA PRO A 23 -8.49 13.80 3.49
C PRO A 23 -8.83 12.33 3.77
N GLU A 24 -9.89 11.83 3.14
CA GLU A 24 -10.14 10.39 3.08
C GLU A 24 -9.12 9.70 2.16
N VAL A 25 -8.66 8.53 2.59
CA VAL A 25 -7.67 7.71 1.87
C VAL A 25 -8.18 6.29 1.74
N ILE A 26 -8.03 5.67 0.57
CA ILE A 26 -8.16 4.23 0.39
C ILE A 26 -6.78 3.60 0.31
N LEU A 27 -6.51 2.62 1.18
CA LEU A 27 -5.42 1.67 1.04
C LEU A 27 -5.90 0.50 0.18
N LEU A 28 -5.45 0.47 -1.08
CA LEU A 28 -5.82 -0.54 -2.06
C LEU A 28 -4.75 -1.62 -2.16
N VAL A 29 -5.12 -2.86 -1.81
CA VAL A 29 -4.24 -4.03 -1.80
C VAL A 29 -4.65 -4.98 -2.91
N ALA A 30 -3.72 -5.30 -3.82
CA ALA A 30 -3.91 -6.34 -4.81
C ALA A 30 -3.37 -7.67 -4.28
N ALA A 31 -4.15 -8.76 -4.45
CA ALA A 31 -3.79 -10.08 -3.97
C ALA A 31 -4.16 -11.20 -4.97
N TYR A 32 -3.30 -12.21 -5.01
CA TYR A 32 -3.54 -13.46 -5.71
C TYR A 32 -2.83 -14.58 -4.96
N ASN A 33 -3.61 -15.47 -4.30
CA ASN A 33 -3.09 -16.57 -3.47
C ASN A 33 -2.06 -16.07 -2.42
N GLU A 34 -2.52 -15.24 -1.51
CA GLU A 34 -1.71 -14.56 -0.50
C GLU A 34 -2.15 -14.94 0.93
N GLU A 35 -2.75 -16.14 1.13
CA GLU A 35 -3.28 -16.58 2.43
C GLU A 35 -2.25 -16.49 3.56
N ASP A 36 -0.97 -16.76 3.28
CA ASP A 36 0.10 -16.74 4.26
C ASP A 36 0.40 -15.33 4.82
N VAL A 37 0.03 -14.27 4.12
CA VAL A 37 0.37 -12.89 4.50
C VAL A 37 -0.85 -12.02 4.84
N VAL A 38 -2.09 -12.50 4.62
CA VAL A 38 -3.30 -11.73 4.90
C VAL A 38 -3.34 -11.20 6.32
N GLU A 39 -3.10 -12.06 7.32
CA GLU A 39 -3.18 -11.65 8.73
C GLU A 39 -2.13 -10.62 9.10
N GLU A 40 -0.88 -10.83 8.64
CA GLU A 40 0.21 -9.89 8.89
C GLU A 40 -0.06 -8.55 8.22
N LYS A 41 -0.52 -8.56 6.96
CA LYS A 41 -0.87 -7.35 6.22
C LYS A 41 -2.03 -6.60 6.86
N MET A 42 -3.07 -7.29 7.29
CA MET A 42 -4.21 -6.67 7.97
C MET A 42 -3.79 -6.06 9.31
N LYS A 43 -2.98 -6.78 10.11
CA LYS A 43 -2.42 -6.23 11.35
C LYS A 43 -1.59 -4.98 11.10
N ASN A 44 -0.74 -4.99 10.07
CA ASN A 44 0.04 -3.83 9.65
C ASN A 44 -0.86 -2.66 9.23
N SER A 45 -1.88 -2.93 8.42
CA SER A 45 -2.82 -1.91 7.92
C SER A 45 -3.63 -1.26 9.05
N LEU A 46 -4.12 -2.05 10.01
CA LEU A 46 -4.90 -1.56 11.16
C LEU A 46 -4.05 -0.79 12.19
N ALA A 47 -2.72 -0.95 12.16
CA ALA A 47 -1.77 -0.24 13.02
C ALA A 47 -1.31 1.11 12.43
N LEU A 48 -1.77 1.49 11.24
CA LEU A 48 -1.41 2.76 10.60
C LEU A 48 -1.92 3.95 11.40
N ASP A 49 -1.08 4.97 11.54
CA ASP A 49 -1.40 6.21 12.24
C ASP A 49 -2.20 7.14 11.32
N TYR A 50 -3.50 6.89 11.22
CA TYR A 50 -4.45 7.72 10.49
C TYR A 50 -5.85 7.59 11.11
N PRO A 51 -6.71 8.64 11.09
CA PRO A 51 -8.06 8.56 11.64
C PRO A 51 -8.85 7.40 11.01
N ALA A 52 -9.45 6.56 11.87
CA ALA A 52 -10.10 5.32 11.43
C ALA A 52 -11.35 5.56 10.56
N ASP A 53 -11.99 6.70 10.69
CA ASP A 53 -13.12 7.15 9.89
C ASP A 53 -12.70 7.70 8.51
N LYS A 54 -11.40 7.93 8.30
CA LYS A 54 -10.83 8.49 7.07
C LYS A 54 -9.91 7.53 6.31
N LEU A 55 -9.56 6.37 6.89
CA LEU A 55 -8.73 5.35 6.24
C LEU A 55 -9.57 4.12 5.90
N HIS A 56 -9.79 3.90 4.62
CA HIS A 56 -10.58 2.79 4.10
C HIS A 56 -9.68 1.71 3.53
N PHE A 57 -10.05 0.45 3.79
CA PHE A 57 -9.31 -0.71 3.27
C PHE A 57 -10.08 -1.37 2.14
N MET A 58 -9.42 -1.51 1.00
CA MET A 58 -9.97 -2.20 -0.16
C MET A 58 -8.98 -3.26 -0.65
N TRP A 59 -9.44 -4.49 -0.78
CA TRP A 59 -8.67 -5.56 -1.37
C TRP A 59 -9.30 -5.99 -2.69
N VAL A 60 -8.46 -6.11 -3.72
CA VAL A 60 -8.86 -6.67 -4.99
C VAL A 60 -8.16 -8.00 -5.18
N THR A 61 -8.96 -9.07 -5.25
CA THR A 61 -8.47 -10.43 -5.45
C THR A 61 -8.81 -10.89 -6.86
N ASP A 62 -7.84 -11.50 -7.53
CA ASP A 62 -7.88 -11.80 -8.96
C ASP A 62 -7.66 -13.30 -9.20
N GLY A 63 -8.71 -14.07 -9.04
CA GLY A 63 -8.69 -15.52 -9.24
C GLY A 63 -7.99 -16.30 -8.12
N SER A 64 -7.97 -15.78 -6.88
CA SER A 64 -7.43 -16.53 -5.74
C SER A 64 -8.23 -17.82 -5.50
N THR A 65 -7.51 -18.93 -5.35
CA THR A 65 -8.09 -20.28 -5.14
C THR A 65 -7.77 -20.85 -3.75
N ASP A 66 -6.97 -20.13 -2.97
CA ASP A 66 -6.59 -20.43 -1.58
C ASP A 66 -7.57 -19.80 -0.58
N GLN A 67 -7.18 -19.70 0.69
CA GLN A 67 -7.99 -19.12 1.77
C GLN A 67 -7.97 -17.58 1.80
N THR A 68 -7.31 -16.89 0.85
CA THR A 68 -7.16 -15.43 0.87
C THR A 68 -8.50 -14.72 1.07
N ASN A 69 -9.54 -15.06 0.27
CA ASN A 69 -10.84 -14.41 0.36
C ASN A 69 -11.56 -14.71 1.69
N THR A 70 -11.56 -15.97 2.10
CA THR A 70 -12.21 -16.41 3.36
C THR A 70 -11.59 -15.75 4.58
N MET A 71 -10.26 -15.54 4.56
CA MET A 71 -9.57 -14.84 5.64
C MET A 71 -9.92 -13.35 5.66
N LEU A 72 -10.00 -12.70 4.50
CA LEU A 72 -10.40 -11.29 4.39
C LEU A 72 -11.83 -11.03 4.86
N GLU A 73 -12.76 -11.95 4.62
CA GLU A 73 -14.17 -11.85 5.06
C GLU A 73 -14.32 -11.73 6.58
N ARG A 74 -13.32 -12.18 7.35
CA ARG A 74 -13.31 -12.04 8.82
C ARG A 74 -13.13 -10.58 9.27
N TYR A 75 -12.66 -9.70 8.38
CA TYR A 75 -12.43 -8.29 8.67
C TYR A 75 -13.58 -7.44 8.13
N GLY A 76 -14.55 -7.11 8.99
CA GLY A 76 -15.74 -6.33 8.61
C GLY A 76 -15.46 -4.90 8.12
N CYS A 77 -14.21 -4.40 8.29
CA CYS A 77 -13.79 -3.09 7.80
C CYS A 77 -13.17 -3.10 6.40
N VAL A 78 -13.07 -4.27 5.75
CA VAL A 78 -12.44 -4.43 4.44
C VAL A 78 -13.49 -4.56 3.35
N LYS A 79 -13.37 -3.75 2.30
CA LYS A 79 -14.12 -3.95 1.07
C LYS A 79 -13.34 -4.91 0.17
N ILE A 80 -13.93 -6.06 -0.13
CA ILE A 80 -13.33 -7.09 -0.99
C ILE A 80 -13.95 -7.01 -2.38
N LEU A 81 -13.12 -6.91 -3.41
CA LEU A 81 -13.49 -6.98 -4.81
C LEU A 81 -12.94 -8.27 -5.40
N TYR A 82 -13.73 -9.32 -5.34
CA TYR A 82 -13.36 -10.64 -5.85
C TYR A 82 -13.74 -10.81 -7.33
N GLN A 83 -12.89 -11.53 -8.05
CA GLN A 83 -13.16 -12.08 -9.39
C GLN A 83 -12.63 -13.51 -9.46
N SER A 84 -13.41 -14.44 -10.03
CA SER A 84 -13.06 -15.85 -10.12
C SER A 84 -11.98 -16.14 -11.17
N GLU A 85 -11.99 -15.38 -12.26
CA GLU A 85 -11.02 -15.53 -13.34
C GLU A 85 -9.84 -14.58 -13.18
N ARG A 86 -8.64 -15.13 -13.26
CA ARG A 86 -7.42 -14.35 -13.19
C ARG A 86 -7.20 -13.54 -14.47
N GLN A 87 -7.15 -12.23 -14.35
CA GLN A 87 -6.88 -11.30 -15.46
C GLN A 87 -5.58 -10.53 -15.31
N GLY A 88 -4.87 -10.72 -14.21
CA GLY A 88 -3.63 -10.07 -13.90
C GLY A 88 -3.77 -8.78 -13.09
N LYS A 89 -2.68 -8.40 -12.41
CA LYS A 89 -2.64 -7.31 -11.43
C LYS A 89 -3.18 -5.98 -11.98
N THR A 90 -2.77 -5.60 -13.20
CA THR A 90 -3.19 -4.33 -13.79
C THR A 90 -4.71 -4.29 -14.03
N SER A 91 -5.30 -5.39 -14.53
CA SER A 91 -6.74 -5.50 -14.73
C SER A 91 -7.49 -5.43 -13.40
N ALA A 92 -6.98 -6.11 -12.37
CA ALA A 92 -7.55 -6.09 -11.03
C ALA A 92 -7.54 -4.67 -10.44
N LEU A 93 -6.42 -3.97 -10.54
CA LEU A 93 -6.31 -2.58 -10.05
C LEU A 93 -7.24 -1.64 -10.83
N ASN A 94 -7.32 -1.74 -12.15
CA ASN A 94 -8.23 -0.92 -12.96
C ASN A 94 -9.68 -1.13 -12.53
N ARG A 95 -10.11 -2.38 -12.33
CA ARG A 95 -11.45 -2.72 -11.81
C ARG A 95 -11.70 -2.11 -10.43
N ALA A 96 -10.70 -2.09 -9.57
CA ALA A 96 -10.82 -1.50 -8.24
C ALA A 96 -10.99 0.02 -8.29
N MET A 97 -10.38 0.70 -9.27
CA MET A 97 -10.49 2.16 -9.42
C MET A 97 -11.92 2.64 -9.66
N ASP A 98 -12.80 1.83 -10.24
CA ASP A 98 -14.23 2.17 -10.41
C ASP A 98 -14.96 2.35 -9.05
N TYR A 99 -14.41 1.79 -8.00
CA TYR A 99 -14.95 1.85 -6.64
C TYR A 99 -14.23 2.85 -5.72
N VAL A 100 -13.16 3.48 -6.17
CA VAL A 100 -12.44 4.52 -5.43
C VAL A 100 -13.23 5.81 -5.47
N LYS A 101 -13.57 6.35 -4.29
CA LYS A 101 -14.32 7.61 -4.15
C LYS A 101 -13.54 8.66 -3.34
N THR A 102 -12.43 8.27 -2.74
CA THR A 102 -11.57 9.13 -1.94
C THR A 102 -10.64 9.97 -2.81
N PRO A 103 -10.21 11.15 -2.34
CA PRO A 103 -9.27 12.00 -3.09
C PRO A 103 -7.88 11.38 -3.23
N ILE A 104 -7.50 10.46 -2.32
CA ILE A 104 -6.19 9.81 -2.33
C ILE A 104 -6.37 8.29 -2.33
N VAL A 105 -5.63 7.62 -3.20
CA VAL A 105 -5.50 6.16 -3.23
C VAL A 105 -4.04 5.77 -3.04
N VAL A 106 -3.79 4.85 -2.11
CA VAL A 106 -2.46 4.28 -1.85
C VAL A 106 -2.46 2.82 -2.30
N PHE A 107 -1.65 2.50 -3.29
CA PHE A 107 -1.47 1.14 -3.79
C PHE A 107 -0.38 0.43 -3.01
N THR A 108 -0.63 -0.79 -2.61
CA THR A 108 0.36 -1.66 -1.95
C THR A 108 0.13 -3.12 -2.31
N ASP A 109 1.18 -3.92 -2.26
CA ASP A 109 1.08 -5.37 -2.42
C ASP A 109 0.71 -6.02 -1.07
N ALA A 110 0.10 -7.20 -1.11
CA ALA A 110 -0.27 -7.95 0.09
C ALA A 110 0.97 -8.30 0.94
N ASN A 111 2.09 -8.62 0.32
CA ASN A 111 3.35 -8.97 0.97
C ASN A 111 4.25 -7.76 1.32
N THR A 112 3.79 -6.53 1.14
CA THR A 112 4.55 -5.32 1.45
C THR A 112 4.00 -4.66 2.72
N MET A 113 4.79 -4.64 3.79
CA MET A 113 4.46 -3.92 5.02
C MET A 113 4.86 -2.46 4.89
N ILE A 114 4.02 -1.56 5.35
CA ILE A 114 4.25 -0.12 5.32
C ILE A 114 4.44 0.43 6.73
N ASN A 115 5.23 1.48 6.86
CA ASN A 115 5.50 2.09 8.15
C ASN A 115 4.23 2.73 8.73
N ARG A 116 4.15 2.81 10.04
CA ARG A 116 2.98 3.31 10.76
C ARG A 116 2.57 4.72 10.31
N GLU A 117 3.53 5.58 10.05
CA GLU A 117 3.34 6.99 9.69
C GLU A 117 3.17 7.22 8.18
N SER A 118 3.27 6.17 7.36
CA SER A 118 3.36 6.28 5.88
C SER A 118 2.19 7.04 5.27
N ILE A 119 0.95 6.83 5.76
CA ILE A 119 -0.22 7.51 5.19
C ILE A 119 -0.15 9.00 5.45
N ARG A 120 0.24 9.43 6.67
CA ARG A 120 0.41 10.86 6.99
C ARG A 120 1.52 11.50 6.15
N GLU A 121 2.63 10.80 5.95
CA GLU A 121 3.74 11.27 5.14
C GLU A 121 3.35 11.43 3.66
N ILE A 122 2.60 10.47 3.11
CA ILE A 122 2.08 10.54 1.74
C ILE A 122 1.11 11.72 1.60
N VAL A 123 0.15 11.86 2.52
CA VAL A 123 -0.83 12.94 2.51
C VAL A 123 -0.15 14.31 2.58
N ALA A 124 0.88 14.45 3.44
CA ALA A 124 1.64 15.68 3.55
C ALA A 124 2.32 16.10 2.22
N CYS A 125 2.72 15.14 1.39
CA CYS A 125 3.29 15.48 0.08
C CYS A 125 2.26 16.13 -0.86
N PHE A 126 0.98 15.80 -0.74
CA PHE A 126 -0.09 16.35 -1.57
C PHE A 126 -0.55 17.76 -1.13
N GLU A 127 -0.02 18.33 -0.06
CA GLU A 127 -0.22 19.76 0.27
C GLU A 127 0.35 20.69 -0.82
N ASP A 128 1.39 20.24 -1.52
CA ASP A 128 1.84 20.93 -2.74
C ASP A 128 0.94 20.53 -3.92
N ALA A 129 0.13 21.46 -4.40
CA ALA A 129 -0.79 21.26 -5.52
C ALA A 129 -0.11 20.80 -6.84
N LYS A 130 1.21 20.86 -6.92
CA LYS A 130 1.98 20.35 -8.07
C LYS A 130 2.27 18.86 -7.97
N VAL A 131 2.06 18.25 -6.79
CA VAL A 131 2.30 16.81 -6.56
C VAL A 131 1.07 16.03 -7.00
N GLY A 132 1.20 15.28 -8.09
CA GLY A 132 0.14 14.39 -8.58
C GLY A 132 0.35 12.91 -8.23
N CYS A 133 1.56 12.53 -7.79
CA CYS A 133 1.90 11.16 -7.41
C CYS A 133 3.06 11.14 -6.42
N VAL A 134 3.00 10.18 -5.48
CA VAL A 134 4.06 9.93 -4.49
C VAL A 134 4.43 8.46 -4.55
N ALA A 135 5.74 8.16 -4.64
CA ALA A 135 6.25 6.79 -4.58
C ALA A 135 7.02 6.58 -3.28
N GLY A 136 6.69 5.50 -2.57
CA GLY A 136 7.45 5.05 -1.41
C GLY A 136 8.71 4.26 -1.82
N GLU A 137 9.70 4.23 -0.93
CA GLU A 137 10.88 3.39 -1.09
C GLU A 137 10.59 1.98 -0.56
N LYS A 138 10.77 0.95 -1.39
CA LYS A 138 10.69 -0.45 -0.96
C LYS A 138 12.05 -0.88 -0.42
N ARG A 139 12.08 -1.34 0.84
CA ARG A 139 13.28 -1.92 1.48
C ARG A 139 13.05 -3.39 1.78
N ILE A 140 14.06 -4.22 1.51
CA ILE A 140 14.03 -5.63 1.87
C ILE A 140 14.44 -5.74 3.33
N ALA A 141 13.55 -6.28 4.18
CA ALA A 141 13.88 -6.61 5.56
C ALA A 141 14.78 -7.85 5.56
N MET A 142 16.09 -7.68 5.80
CA MET A 142 16.98 -8.81 6.01
C MET A 142 16.68 -9.45 7.37
N LYS A 143 16.23 -10.70 7.39
CA LYS A 143 16.26 -11.52 8.60
C LYS A 143 17.71 -11.82 8.93
N GLU A 144 18.16 -11.58 10.15
CA GLU A 144 19.56 -11.74 10.62
C GLU A 144 20.17 -13.16 10.42
N LYS A 145 19.44 -14.11 9.84
CA LYS A 145 19.88 -15.51 9.66
C LYS A 145 20.33 -15.89 8.26
N ASP A 146 20.17 -15.05 7.24
CA ASP A 146 20.50 -15.41 5.86
C ASP A 146 21.76 -14.68 5.32
N ASN A 147 22.87 -14.77 6.04
CA ASN A 147 24.16 -14.26 5.55
C ASN A 147 24.77 -15.05 4.37
N ALA A 148 24.08 -16.05 3.82
CA ALA A 148 24.63 -16.87 2.74
C ALA A 148 23.88 -16.77 1.38
N ALA A 149 22.66 -16.28 1.32
CA ALA A 149 21.87 -16.27 0.08
C ALA A 149 21.45 -14.86 -0.43
N GLY A 150 21.68 -13.81 0.35
CA GLY A 150 21.18 -12.44 0.05
C GLY A 150 22.02 -11.63 -0.97
N GLY A 151 23.10 -12.19 -1.51
CA GLY A 151 24.00 -11.44 -2.40
C GLY A 151 23.47 -11.13 -3.81
N GLY A 152 22.45 -11.83 -4.27
CA GLY A 152 21.95 -11.73 -5.65
C GLY A 152 20.87 -10.68 -5.87
N GLU A 153 19.93 -10.54 -4.94
CA GLU A 153 18.79 -9.61 -5.13
C GLU A 153 19.12 -8.15 -4.80
N GLY A 154 20.04 -7.91 -3.86
CA GLY A 154 20.47 -6.54 -3.51
C GLY A 154 21.21 -5.81 -4.65
N LEU A 155 21.69 -6.50 -5.67
CA LEU A 155 22.34 -5.92 -6.86
C LEU A 155 21.35 -5.52 -7.97
N TYR A 156 20.15 -6.09 -7.98
CA TYR A 156 19.17 -5.86 -9.05
C TYR A 156 18.41 -4.52 -8.95
N TRP A 157 18.44 -3.87 -7.78
CA TRP A 157 17.64 -2.66 -7.47
C TRP A 157 18.48 -1.41 -7.19
N LYS A 158 19.69 -1.35 -7.73
CA LYS A 158 20.58 -0.17 -7.62
C LYS A 158 20.45 0.82 -8.78
N TYR A 159 19.29 0.91 -9.40
CA TYR A 159 19.06 1.89 -10.47
C TYR A 159 17.91 2.83 -10.08
#